data_62d458656e67d8252d9bdc548d218d7a
#
_entry.id   62d458656e67d8252d9bdc548d218d7a
#
_cell.length_a   1.000
_cell.length_b   1.000
_cell.length_c   1.000
_cell.angle_alpha   90.00
_cell.angle_beta   90.00
_cell.angle_gamma   90.00
#
_symmetry.space_group_name_H-M   'P 1'
#
loop_
_entity.id
_entity.type
_entity.pdbx_description
1 polymer ?
#
loop_
_entity_poly.entity_id
_entity_poly.type
_entity_poly.pdbx_seq_one_letter_code
_entity_poly.pdbx_strand_id
1 'polypeptide(L)'
;FLMMYVGRVPLKQLGKVVAGIAVVGVLFGSLLLLPYKTLDSLPGLNRLTTWKARFERFFEKSDPVPAAQFQITDENFQETHATMAIASSNIIGRGPGNSVERDYLPQAYSDFIFAIVIEELGLAGGAFVVFLYLWLLVRAAKIAKRCKGYFPAFLVMGCALMLVAQAMLNMMVAVGLFPVTGQPLPLISRGGTSTIINCGYIGMILSVSYYTEKTERDAQLAAEQAAEEDIPEILREQ
;
A
#
# COMPACT_ATOMS: atom_id res chain seq x y z
N PHE A 1 7.99 -7.29 -9.90
CA PHE A 1 9.44 -7.53 -9.75
C PHE A 1 9.72 -8.53 -8.63
N LEU A 2 9.31 -8.24 -7.38
CA LEU A 2 9.57 -9.08 -6.20
C LEU A 2 8.99 -10.50 -6.37
N MET A 3 7.80 -10.64 -6.96
CA MET A 3 7.21 -11.94 -7.27
C MET A 3 8.00 -12.72 -8.33
N MET A 4 8.55 -12.06 -9.34
CA MET A 4 9.39 -12.71 -10.36
C MET A 4 10.73 -13.16 -9.77
N TYR A 5 11.30 -12.38 -8.86
CA TYR A 5 12.52 -12.75 -8.13
C TYR A 5 12.29 -13.97 -7.24
N VAL A 6 11.20 -13.97 -6.45
CA VAL A 6 10.82 -15.12 -5.60
C VAL A 6 10.48 -16.35 -6.44
N GLY A 7 9.89 -16.17 -7.64
CA GLY A 7 9.57 -17.23 -8.61
C GLY A 7 10.78 -17.81 -9.33
N ARG A 8 12.02 -17.42 -8.98
CA ARG A 8 13.27 -17.87 -9.61
C ARG A 8 13.27 -17.71 -11.13
N VAL A 9 12.63 -16.65 -11.64
CA VAL A 9 12.67 -16.32 -13.06
C VAL A 9 14.12 -16.00 -13.45
N PRO A 10 14.62 -16.52 -14.58
CA PRO A 10 16.01 -16.30 -14.98
C PRO A 10 16.31 -14.80 -15.14
N LEU A 11 17.44 -14.36 -14.59
CA LEU A 11 17.86 -12.95 -14.53
C LEU A 11 17.80 -12.23 -15.88
N LYS A 12 18.00 -12.96 -16.99
CA LYS A 12 17.86 -12.41 -18.34
C LYS A 12 16.43 -11.93 -18.66
N GLN A 13 15.40 -12.67 -18.22
CA GLN A 13 14.00 -12.27 -18.42
C GLN A 13 13.62 -11.15 -17.48
N LEU A 14 14.11 -11.20 -16.23
CA LEU A 14 13.94 -10.13 -15.26
C LEU A 14 14.55 -8.82 -15.79
N GLY A 15 15.75 -8.87 -16.35
CA GLY A 15 16.41 -7.72 -16.99
C GLY A 15 15.60 -7.13 -18.15
N LYS A 16 14.97 -7.96 -19.00
CA LYS A 16 14.07 -7.48 -20.08
C LYS A 16 12.86 -6.74 -19.54
N VAL A 17 12.24 -7.24 -18.46
CA VAL A 17 11.09 -6.56 -17.82
C VAL A 17 11.51 -5.24 -17.21
N VAL A 18 12.65 -5.20 -16.50
CA VAL A 18 13.18 -3.95 -15.93
C VAL A 18 13.52 -2.95 -17.04
N ALA A 19 14.18 -3.39 -18.12
CA ALA A 19 14.47 -2.55 -19.27
C ALA A 19 13.19 -2.03 -19.93
N GLY A 20 12.16 -2.87 -20.08
CA GLY A 20 10.85 -2.45 -20.59
C GLY A 20 10.20 -1.38 -19.70
N ILE A 21 10.19 -1.58 -18.38
CA ILE A 21 9.66 -0.59 -17.44
C ILE A 21 10.48 0.71 -17.50
N ALA A 22 11.80 0.62 -17.59
CA ALA A 22 12.68 1.80 -17.74
C ALA A 22 12.39 2.58 -19.02
N VAL A 23 12.21 1.89 -20.14
CA VAL A 23 11.84 2.53 -21.44
C VAL A 23 10.48 3.22 -21.32
N VAL A 24 9.47 2.56 -20.74
CA VAL A 24 8.16 3.17 -20.50
C VAL A 24 8.27 4.38 -19.56
N GLY A 25 9.09 4.27 -18.52
CA GLY A 25 9.37 5.37 -17.58
C GLY A 25 10.03 6.57 -18.26
N VAL A 26 11.01 6.33 -19.14
CA VAL A 26 11.68 7.40 -19.92
C VAL A 26 10.70 8.03 -20.91
N LEU A 27 9.89 7.22 -21.60
CA LEU A 27 8.86 7.75 -22.51
C LEU A 27 7.81 8.57 -21.77
N PHE A 28 7.37 8.10 -20.60
CA PHE A 28 6.44 8.87 -19.76
C PHE A 28 7.07 10.15 -19.22
N GLY A 29 8.31 10.09 -18.75
CA GLY A 29 9.07 11.27 -18.33
C GLY A 29 9.28 12.29 -19.45
N SER A 30 9.61 11.83 -20.68
CA SER A 30 9.75 12.72 -21.84
C SER A 30 8.40 13.37 -22.23
N LEU A 31 7.29 12.64 -22.05
CA LEU A 31 5.95 13.17 -22.27
C LEU A 31 5.59 14.28 -21.26
N LEU A 32 6.02 14.15 -20.01
CA LEU A 32 5.84 15.18 -18.97
C LEU A 32 6.67 16.45 -19.23
N LEU A 33 7.78 16.36 -19.99
CA LEU A 33 8.59 17.52 -20.36
C LEU A 33 8.00 18.32 -21.54
N LEU A 34 6.98 17.79 -22.23
CA LEU A 34 6.32 18.49 -23.33
C LEU A 34 5.59 19.76 -22.85
N PRO A 35 5.55 20.85 -23.69
CA PRO A 35 4.79 22.06 -23.34
C PRO A 35 3.30 21.77 -23.16
N TYR A 36 2.62 22.48 -22.25
CA TYR A 36 1.19 22.33 -21.97
C TYR A 36 0.31 22.42 -23.24
N LYS A 37 0.65 23.35 -24.16
CA LYS A 37 -0.08 23.51 -25.43
C LYS A 37 -0.16 22.25 -26.28
N THR A 38 0.89 21.42 -26.23
CA THR A 38 0.94 20.18 -26.99
C THR A 38 0.14 19.06 -26.32
N LEU A 39 0.14 19.04 -24.99
CA LEU A 39 -0.61 18.05 -24.19
C LEU A 39 -2.12 18.30 -24.26
N ASP A 40 -2.57 19.55 -24.24
CA ASP A 40 -4.00 19.92 -24.33
C ASP A 40 -4.61 19.65 -25.71
N SER A 41 -3.79 19.60 -26.75
CA SER A 41 -4.25 19.31 -28.13
C SER A 41 -4.54 17.82 -28.38
N LEU A 42 -4.13 16.92 -27.48
CA LEU A 42 -4.28 15.48 -27.63
C LEU A 42 -5.51 14.97 -26.85
N PRO A 43 -6.56 14.50 -27.54
CA PRO A 43 -7.77 14.00 -26.88
C PRO A 43 -7.45 12.76 -26.02
N GLY A 44 -7.84 12.80 -24.75
CA GLY A 44 -7.63 11.70 -23.78
C GLY A 44 -6.43 11.86 -22.85
N LEU A 45 -5.57 12.86 -23.05
CA LEU A 45 -4.40 13.11 -22.20
C LEU A 45 -4.59 14.18 -21.13
N ASN A 46 -5.84 14.64 -20.91
CA ASN A 46 -6.17 15.69 -19.91
C ASN A 46 -5.74 15.32 -18.48
N ARG A 47 -5.60 14.02 -18.19
CA ARG A 47 -5.08 13.57 -16.89
C ARG A 47 -3.57 13.77 -16.76
N LEU A 48 -2.82 13.80 -17.86
CA LEU A 48 -1.38 14.03 -17.83
C LEU A 48 -1.03 15.47 -17.48
N THR A 49 -1.84 16.45 -17.91
CA THR A 49 -1.65 17.85 -17.54
C THR A 49 -1.82 18.04 -16.04
N THR A 50 -2.82 17.38 -15.45
CA THR A 50 -3.02 17.37 -13.99
C THR A 50 -1.86 16.71 -13.25
N TRP A 51 -1.35 15.58 -13.75
CA TRP A 51 -0.19 14.91 -13.17
C TRP A 51 1.08 15.76 -13.29
N LYS A 52 1.30 16.35 -14.46
CA LYS A 52 2.42 17.27 -14.69
C LYS A 52 2.39 18.43 -13.71
N ALA A 53 1.25 19.11 -13.57
CA ALA A 53 1.09 20.20 -12.62
C ALA A 53 1.36 19.80 -11.16
N ARG A 54 0.96 18.57 -10.76
CA ARG A 54 1.24 18.05 -9.42
C ARG A 54 2.72 17.76 -9.20
N PHE A 55 3.41 17.24 -10.23
CA PHE A 55 4.84 16.97 -10.19
C PHE A 55 5.65 18.26 -10.14
N GLU A 56 5.35 19.21 -11.02
CA GLU A 56 6.04 20.51 -11.05
C GLU A 56 5.91 21.24 -9.71
N ARG A 57 4.71 21.30 -9.14
CA ARG A 57 4.50 21.88 -7.79
C ARG A 57 5.27 21.17 -6.70
N PHE A 58 5.34 19.84 -6.76
CA PHE A 58 6.08 19.07 -5.76
C PHE A 58 7.56 19.41 -5.78
N PHE A 59 8.16 19.62 -6.96
CA PHE A 59 9.56 20.00 -7.10
C PHE A 59 9.81 21.49 -6.82
N GLU A 60 8.91 22.38 -7.22
CA GLU A 60 8.98 23.81 -6.86
C GLU A 60 8.90 24.04 -5.34
N LYS A 61 8.13 23.23 -4.63
CA LYS A 61 8.03 23.29 -3.16
C LYS A 61 9.36 22.95 -2.45
N SER A 62 10.31 22.37 -3.15
CA SER A 62 11.65 22.04 -2.61
C SER A 62 12.51 23.27 -2.38
N ASP A 63 12.16 24.43 -2.95
CA ASP A 63 12.82 25.68 -2.67
C ASP A 63 12.22 26.32 -1.41
N PRO A 64 13.05 26.68 -0.40
CA PRO A 64 12.55 27.27 0.84
C PRO A 64 11.95 28.65 0.58
N VAL A 65 10.61 28.70 0.49
CA VAL A 65 9.88 29.97 0.41
C VAL A 65 9.92 30.62 1.80
N PRO A 66 10.35 31.90 1.94
CA PRO A 66 10.30 32.59 3.20
C PRO A 66 8.89 32.58 3.79
N ALA A 67 8.75 32.29 5.08
CA ALA A 67 7.45 32.16 5.75
C ALA A 67 6.52 33.38 5.54
N ALA A 68 7.09 34.56 5.31
CA ALA A 68 6.35 35.78 5.01
C ALA A 68 5.69 35.82 3.60
N GLN A 69 6.10 34.94 2.68
CA GLN A 69 5.57 34.85 1.32
C GLN A 69 4.72 33.60 1.09
N PHE A 70 4.60 32.73 2.12
CA PHE A 70 3.78 31.53 2.01
C PHE A 70 2.30 31.90 2.03
N GLN A 71 1.61 31.69 0.91
CA GLN A 71 0.17 31.89 0.80
C GLN A 71 -0.52 30.55 0.62
N ILE A 72 -1.60 30.33 1.37
CA ILE A 72 -2.49 29.19 1.19
C ILE A 72 -3.36 29.49 -0.02
N THR A 73 -3.21 28.70 -1.08
CA THR A 73 -4.00 28.76 -2.30
C THR A 73 -4.89 27.52 -2.39
N ASP A 74 -5.97 27.58 -3.17
CA ASP A 74 -6.86 26.42 -3.39
C ASP A 74 -6.09 25.17 -3.84
N GLU A 75 -4.96 25.36 -4.49
CA GLU A 75 -4.14 24.28 -5.04
C GLU A 75 -3.25 23.59 -4.01
N ASN A 76 -2.73 24.33 -3.00
CA ASN A 76 -1.88 23.78 -1.94
C ASN A 76 -2.64 23.56 -0.61
N PHE A 77 -3.93 23.93 -0.59
CA PHE A 77 -4.77 23.90 0.60
C PHE A 77 -4.73 22.55 1.31
N GLN A 78 -4.98 21.47 0.57
CA GLN A 78 -5.05 20.12 1.14
C GLN A 78 -3.71 19.66 1.72
N GLU A 79 -2.62 19.90 1.00
CA GLU A 79 -1.27 19.51 1.48
C GLU A 79 -0.85 20.34 2.69
N THR A 80 -1.19 21.62 2.70
CA THR A 80 -0.85 22.52 3.79
C THR A 80 -1.58 22.11 5.07
N HIS A 81 -2.88 21.87 4.99
CA HIS A 81 -3.68 21.42 6.14
C HIS A 81 -3.26 20.02 6.64
N ALA A 82 -2.91 19.10 5.74
CA ALA A 82 -2.36 17.80 6.13
C ALA A 82 -1.01 17.96 6.85
N THR A 83 -0.15 18.85 6.38
CA THR A 83 1.13 19.14 7.04
C THR A 83 0.91 19.83 8.39
N MET A 84 -0.06 20.74 8.51
CA MET A 84 -0.43 21.37 9.76
C MET A 84 -0.98 20.36 10.79
N ALA A 85 -1.82 19.41 10.34
CA ALA A 85 -2.32 18.33 11.17
C ALA A 85 -1.16 17.53 11.79
N ILE A 86 -0.18 17.15 10.96
CA ILE A 86 1.00 16.41 11.43
C ILE A 86 1.88 17.28 12.33
N ALA A 87 2.15 18.54 11.96
CA ALA A 87 3.01 19.44 12.73
C ALA A 87 2.41 19.82 14.10
N SER A 88 1.08 19.89 14.18
CA SER A 88 0.36 20.19 15.43
C SER A 88 0.23 18.99 16.35
N SER A 89 0.51 17.78 15.85
CA SER A 89 0.48 16.56 16.64
C SER A 89 1.70 16.45 17.54
N ASN A 90 1.49 15.96 18.77
CA ASN A 90 2.55 15.54 19.66
C ASN A 90 2.75 14.01 19.54
N ILE A 91 3.58 13.43 20.42
CA ILE A 91 3.78 11.97 20.46
C ILE A 91 2.47 11.22 20.72
N ILE A 92 1.58 11.78 21.59
CA ILE A 92 0.31 11.16 22.04
C ILE A 92 -0.88 11.66 21.23
N GLY A 93 -0.75 12.79 20.51
CA GLY A 93 -1.85 13.43 19.77
C GLY A 93 -2.81 14.24 20.66
N ARG A 94 -3.88 14.76 20.03
CA ARG A 94 -4.92 15.57 20.67
C ARG A 94 -6.07 14.76 21.28
N GLY A 95 -6.05 13.45 21.07
CA GLY A 95 -7.13 12.55 21.45
C GLY A 95 -8.11 12.27 20.29
N PRO A 96 -8.74 11.09 20.30
CA PRO A 96 -9.69 10.69 19.26
C PRO A 96 -10.86 11.67 19.14
N GLY A 97 -11.19 12.08 17.92
CA GLY A 97 -12.29 13.00 17.64
C GLY A 97 -11.97 14.49 17.81
N ASN A 98 -10.78 14.85 18.28
CA ASN A 98 -10.37 16.24 18.54
C ASN A 98 -9.49 16.83 17.43
N SER A 99 -9.55 16.28 16.24
CA SER A 99 -8.86 16.85 15.07
C SER A 99 -9.50 18.18 14.69
N VAL A 100 -8.68 19.22 14.52
CA VAL A 100 -9.10 20.54 14.04
C VAL A 100 -9.04 20.57 12.50
N GLU A 101 -8.00 20.00 11.92
CA GLU A 101 -7.76 20.04 10.47
C GLU A 101 -8.74 19.16 9.69
N ARG A 102 -9.40 18.22 10.34
CA ARG A 102 -10.44 17.38 9.74
C ARG A 102 -11.58 18.19 9.12
N ASP A 103 -12.00 19.27 9.77
CA ASP A 103 -13.15 20.06 9.33
C ASP A 103 -12.80 20.99 8.18
N TYR A 104 -11.52 21.26 7.96
CA TYR A 104 -11.01 22.08 6.85
C TYR A 104 -10.67 21.25 5.60
N LEU A 105 -10.36 19.96 5.74
CA LEU A 105 -9.95 19.10 4.64
C LEU A 105 -11.17 18.48 3.91
N PRO A 106 -11.46 18.86 2.64
CA PRO A 106 -12.61 18.32 1.90
C PRO A 106 -12.58 16.80 1.71
N GLN A 107 -11.37 16.21 1.68
CA GLN A 107 -11.12 14.77 1.49
C GLN A 107 -10.41 14.15 2.69
N ALA A 108 -10.63 14.69 3.89
CA ALA A 108 -9.98 14.24 5.13
C ALA A 108 -10.08 12.72 5.34
N TYR A 109 -11.29 12.17 5.19
CA TYR A 109 -11.56 10.75 5.42
C TYR A 109 -11.18 9.81 4.27
N SER A 110 -10.79 10.36 3.12
CA SER A 110 -10.36 9.57 1.95
C SER A 110 -8.84 9.55 1.85
N ASP A 111 -8.26 10.61 1.36
CA ASP A 111 -6.88 10.63 0.90
C ASP A 111 -5.88 11.04 1.99
N PHE A 112 -6.34 11.83 2.97
CA PHE A 112 -5.51 12.39 4.05
C PHE A 112 -5.84 11.83 5.44
N ILE A 113 -6.55 10.70 5.50
CA ILE A 113 -6.92 10.09 6.79
C ILE A 113 -5.70 9.79 7.67
N PHE A 114 -4.55 9.47 7.09
CA PHE A 114 -3.32 9.22 7.84
C PHE A 114 -2.82 10.46 8.58
N ALA A 115 -2.93 11.66 7.98
CA ALA A 115 -2.61 12.91 8.66
C ALA A 115 -3.54 13.16 9.87
N ILE A 116 -4.84 12.87 9.72
CA ILE A 116 -5.82 12.96 10.80
C ILE A 116 -5.52 11.94 11.92
N VAL A 117 -5.14 10.71 11.55
CA VAL A 117 -4.73 9.69 12.54
C VAL A 117 -3.53 10.16 13.34
N ILE A 118 -2.55 10.81 12.70
CA ILE A 118 -1.39 11.37 13.41
C ILE A 118 -1.82 12.56 14.29
N GLU A 119 -2.72 13.44 13.84
CA GLU A 119 -3.21 14.56 14.66
C GLU A 119 -3.95 14.07 15.92
N GLU A 120 -4.81 13.06 15.79
CA GLU A 120 -5.62 12.56 16.89
C GLU A 120 -4.85 11.62 17.84
N LEU A 121 -4.11 10.66 17.29
CA LEU A 121 -3.42 9.62 18.06
C LEU A 121 -1.91 9.87 18.22
N GLY A 122 -1.42 10.97 17.67
CA GLY A 122 -0.01 11.31 17.69
C GLY A 122 0.85 10.48 16.75
N LEU A 123 2.14 10.73 16.82
CA LEU A 123 3.13 9.97 16.06
C LEU A 123 3.10 8.47 16.40
N ALA A 124 2.76 8.14 17.67
CA ALA A 124 2.59 6.76 18.11
C ALA A 124 1.45 6.05 17.37
N GLY A 125 0.32 6.73 17.14
CA GLY A 125 -0.79 6.20 16.34
C GLY A 125 -0.41 5.97 14.88
N GLY A 126 0.29 6.92 14.27
CA GLY A 126 0.84 6.77 12.91
C GLY A 126 1.80 5.57 12.80
N ALA A 127 2.74 5.44 13.75
CA ALA A 127 3.67 4.32 13.80
C ALA A 127 2.95 2.98 14.00
N PHE A 128 1.89 2.95 14.80
CA PHE A 128 1.07 1.76 15.00
C PHE A 128 0.37 1.32 13.70
N VAL A 129 -0.17 2.26 12.91
CA VAL A 129 -0.76 1.96 11.61
C VAL A 129 0.28 1.37 10.65
N VAL A 130 1.46 1.97 10.56
CA VAL A 130 2.58 1.43 9.76
C VAL A 130 2.93 0.01 10.21
N PHE A 131 3.04 -0.21 11.52
CA PHE A 131 3.32 -1.52 12.09
C PHE A 131 2.27 -2.56 11.69
N LEU A 132 0.97 -2.23 11.68
CA LEU A 132 -0.08 -3.16 11.26
C LEU A 132 0.05 -3.60 9.80
N TYR A 133 0.39 -2.68 8.88
CA TYR A 133 0.63 -3.05 7.49
C TYR A 133 1.87 -3.92 7.31
N LEU A 134 2.95 -3.62 8.02
CA LEU A 134 4.16 -4.46 8.01
C LEU A 134 3.87 -5.84 8.61
N TRP A 135 3.11 -5.90 9.70
CA TRP A 135 2.66 -7.17 10.30
C TRP A 135 1.84 -8.01 9.32
N LEU A 136 0.89 -7.38 8.62
CA LEU A 136 0.11 -8.02 7.56
C LEU A 136 1.02 -8.62 6.47
N LEU A 137 2.01 -7.86 6.02
CA LEU A 137 2.98 -8.34 5.02
C LEU A 137 3.78 -9.55 5.52
N VAL A 138 4.30 -9.48 6.74
CA VAL A 138 5.04 -10.58 7.37
C VAL A 138 4.15 -11.81 7.54
N ARG A 139 2.88 -11.62 7.93
CA ARG A 139 1.91 -12.71 8.07
C ARG A 139 1.62 -13.37 6.72
N ALA A 140 1.37 -12.58 5.68
CA ALA A 140 1.18 -13.06 4.32
C ALA A 140 2.40 -13.83 3.79
N ALA A 141 3.61 -13.35 4.07
CA ALA A 141 4.84 -14.04 3.70
C ALA A 141 4.99 -15.41 4.41
N LYS A 142 4.56 -15.50 5.68
CA LYS A 142 4.53 -16.79 6.41
C LYS A 142 3.54 -17.77 5.79
N ILE A 143 2.34 -17.31 5.40
CA ILE A 143 1.33 -18.13 4.72
C ILE A 143 1.89 -18.61 3.37
N ALA A 144 2.46 -17.69 2.57
CA ALA A 144 3.02 -18.01 1.25
C ALA A 144 4.12 -19.08 1.32
N LYS A 145 4.97 -19.07 2.38
CA LYS A 145 6.00 -20.09 2.59
C LYS A 145 5.46 -21.49 2.91
N ARG A 146 4.26 -21.60 3.47
CA ARG A 146 3.60 -22.88 3.81
C ARG A 146 2.83 -23.47 2.63
N CYS A 147 2.53 -22.68 1.61
CA CYS A 147 1.79 -23.16 0.45
C CYS A 147 2.56 -24.23 -0.32
N LYS A 148 1.95 -25.39 -0.61
CA LYS A 148 2.55 -26.47 -1.40
C LYS A 148 2.63 -26.18 -2.91
N GLY A 149 2.10 -25.03 -3.40
CA GLY A 149 2.10 -24.65 -4.81
C GLY A 149 2.52 -23.21 -5.04
N TYR A 150 3.07 -22.92 -6.23
CA TYR A 150 3.49 -21.56 -6.59
C TYR A 150 2.32 -20.59 -6.74
N PHE A 151 1.20 -21.04 -7.33
CA PHE A 151 0.05 -20.17 -7.58
C PHE A 151 -0.56 -19.58 -6.28
N PRO A 152 -0.93 -20.37 -5.26
CA PRO A 152 -1.48 -19.83 -4.02
C PRO A 152 -0.47 -18.95 -3.28
N ALA A 153 0.82 -19.31 -3.30
CA ALA A 153 1.87 -18.51 -2.68
C ALA A 153 2.00 -17.12 -3.35
N PHE A 154 2.00 -17.06 -4.69
CA PHE A 154 2.04 -15.79 -5.42
C PHE A 154 0.76 -14.98 -5.26
N LEU A 155 -0.40 -15.63 -5.20
CA LEU A 155 -1.67 -14.95 -4.99
C LEU A 155 -1.68 -14.21 -3.65
N VAL A 156 -1.33 -14.89 -2.55
CA VAL A 156 -1.25 -14.28 -1.22
C VAL A 156 -0.25 -13.14 -1.17
N MET A 157 0.95 -13.37 -1.71
CA MET A 157 2.00 -12.35 -1.72
C MET A 157 1.61 -11.14 -2.58
N GLY A 158 0.98 -11.37 -3.73
CA GLY A 158 0.51 -10.31 -4.62
C GLY A 158 -0.56 -9.44 -3.97
N CYS A 159 -1.58 -10.05 -3.37
CA CYS A 159 -2.63 -9.33 -2.67
C CYS A 159 -2.07 -8.50 -1.50
N ALA A 160 -1.18 -9.08 -0.69
CA ALA A 160 -0.56 -8.38 0.43
C ALA A 160 0.33 -7.23 -0.02
N LEU A 161 1.14 -7.43 -1.06
CA LEU A 161 1.99 -6.37 -1.62
C LEU A 161 1.18 -5.22 -2.21
N MET A 162 0.05 -5.50 -2.89
CA MET A 162 -0.83 -4.45 -3.41
C MET A 162 -1.41 -3.60 -2.29
N LEU A 163 -1.92 -4.23 -1.22
CA LEU A 163 -2.43 -3.52 -0.05
C LEU A 163 -1.36 -2.66 0.62
N VAL A 164 -0.18 -3.24 0.88
CA VAL A 164 0.90 -2.52 1.58
C VAL A 164 1.49 -1.42 0.72
N ALA A 165 1.70 -1.65 -0.58
CA ALA A 165 2.20 -0.63 -1.50
C ALA A 165 1.25 0.56 -1.61
N GLN A 166 -0.07 0.31 -1.73
CA GLN A 166 -1.08 1.37 -1.74
C GLN A 166 -1.10 2.14 -0.41
N ALA A 167 -1.00 1.44 0.73
CA ALA A 167 -0.92 2.07 2.04
C ALA A 167 0.32 2.96 2.18
N MET A 168 1.49 2.45 1.78
CA MET A 168 2.74 3.21 1.84
C MET A 168 2.68 4.47 0.96
N LEU A 169 2.14 4.35 -0.27
CA LEU A 169 1.96 5.51 -1.16
C LEU A 169 1.06 6.57 -0.52
N ASN A 170 -0.09 6.18 0.06
CA ASN A 170 -0.97 7.12 0.74
C ASN A 170 -0.27 7.80 1.93
N MET A 171 0.42 7.03 2.76
CA MET A 171 1.15 7.57 3.91
C MET A 171 2.27 8.53 3.48
N MET A 172 3.03 8.22 2.41
CA MET A 172 4.04 9.10 1.85
C MET A 172 3.44 10.42 1.32
N VAL A 173 2.27 10.36 0.68
CA VAL A 173 1.52 11.55 0.26
C VAL A 173 1.11 12.39 1.46
N ALA A 174 0.55 11.77 2.49
CA ALA A 174 0.08 12.47 3.69
C ALA A 174 1.20 13.21 4.45
N VAL A 175 2.42 12.64 4.46
CA VAL A 175 3.60 13.29 5.06
C VAL A 175 4.37 14.20 4.11
N GLY A 176 3.87 14.42 2.88
CA GLY A 176 4.48 15.33 1.91
C GLY A 176 5.73 14.79 1.21
N LEU A 177 6.01 13.47 1.29
CA LEU A 177 7.14 12.82 0.61
C LEU A 177 6.84 12.46 -0.85
N PHE A 178 5.57 12.52 -1.25
CA PHE A 178 5.13 12.19 -2.60
C PHE A 178 3.98 13.11 -3.03
N PRO A 179 3.85 13.46 -4.33
CA PRO A 179 2.77 14.30 -4.81
C PRO A 179 1.41 13.65 -4.59
N VAL A 180 0.37 14.45 -4.38
CA VAL A 180 -1.00 13.97 -4.12
C VAL A 180 -1.50 13.09 -5.26
N THR A 181 -1.80 11.83 -4.95
CA THR A 181 -2.26 10.83 -5.92
C THR A 181 -3.76 10.57 -5.88
N GLY A 182 -4.45 10.97 -4.80
CA GLY A 182 -5.87 10.69 -4.62
C GLY A 182 -6.16 9.19 -4.36
N GLN A 183 -5.20 8.46 -3.78
CA GLN A 183 -5.38 7.05 -3.44
C GLN A 183 -5.78 6.91 -1.97
N PRO A 184 -6.88 6.23 -1.65
CA PRO A 184 -7.30 6.03 -0.26
C PRO A 184 -6.38 5.04 0.47
N LEU A 185 -6.25 5.21 1.78
CA LEU A 185 -5.54 4.27 2.65
C LEU A 185 -6.38 2.99 2.79
N PRO A 186 -5.88 1.80 2.37
CA PRO A 186 -6.62 0.56 2.42
C PRO A 186 -7.16 0.24 3.82
N LEU A 187 -8.40 -0.23 3.91
CA LEU A 187 -9.09 -0.66 5.13
C LEU A 187 -9.40 0.45 6.17
N ILE A 188 -8.77 1.63 6.07
CA ILE A 188 -8.95 2.73 7.02
C ILE A 188 -9.75 3.88 6.39
N SER A 189 -9.44 4.24 5.13
CA SER A 189 -10.12 5.33 4.44
C SER A 189 -11.58 5.00 4.11
N ARG A 190 -12.41 6.04 4.12
CA ARG A 190 -13.80 5.97 3.66
C ARG A 190 -13.86 5.99 2.13
N GLY A 191 -13.71 4.83 1.50
CA GLY A 191 -13.81 4.68 0.03
C GLY A 191 -14.65 3.48 -0.33
N GLY A 192 -15.87 3.67 -0.90
CA GLY A 192 -16.82 2.58 -1.17
C GLY A 192 -16.25 1.44 -2.02
N THR A 193 -15.79 1.74 -3.23
CA THR A 193 -15.22 0.76 -4.16
C THR A 193 -13.88 0.22 -3.68
N SER A 194 -13.03 1.07 -3.12
CA SER A 194 -11.72 0.66 -2.57
C SER A 194 -11.89 -0.34 -1.43
N THR A 195 -12.86 -0.12 -0.53
CA THR A 195 -13.15 -1.03 0.58
C THR A 195 -13.53 -2.41 0.08
N ILE A 196 -14.41 -2.51 -0.92
CA ILE A 196 -14.84 -3.80 -1.50
C ILE A 196 -13.64 -4.56 -2.08
N ILE A 197 -12.80 -3.88 -2.86
CA ILE A 197 -11.60 -4.49 -3.47
C ILE A 197 -10.62 -4.96 -2.39
N ASN A 198 -10.38 -4.14 -1.38
CA ASN A 198 -9.46 -4.47 -0.28
C ASN A 198 -9.98 -5.64 0.58
N CYS A 199 -11.29 -5.71 0.82
CA CYS A 199 -11.93 -6.88 1.45
C CYS A 199 -11.75 -8.13 0.59
N GLY A 200 -11.84 -8.01 -0.75
CA GLY A 200 -11.55 -9.09 -1.67
C GLY A 200 -10.11 -9.60 -1.54
N TYR A 201 -9.12 -8.72 -1.44
CA TYR A 201 -7.72 -9.11 -1.22
C TYR A 201 -7.54 -9.85 0.10
N ILE A 202 -8.13 -9.37 1.18
CA ILE A 202 -8.09 -10.06 2.48
C ILE A 202 -8.80 -11.42 2.41
N GLY A 203 -9.96 -11.50 1.75
CA GLY A 203 -10.69 -12.74 1.54
C GLY A 203 -9.87 -13.79 0.80
N MET A 204 -9.15 -13.41 -0.26
CA MET A 204 -8.24 -14.30 -0.98
C MET A 204 -7.08 -14.79 -0.09
N ILE A 205 -6.46 -13.91 0.70
CA ILE A 205 -5.40 -14.28 1.65
C ILE A 205 -5.90 -15.28 2.67
N LEU A 206 -7.08 -15.05 3.26
CA LEU A 206 -7.69 -15.93 4.26
C LEU A 206 -8.10 -17.28 3.66
N SER A 207 -8.66 -17.29 2.45
CA SER A 207 -9.05 -18.51 1.76
C SER A 207 -7.84 -19.43 1.52
N VAL A 208 -6.73 -18.88 1.03
CA VAL A 208 -5.49 -19.64 0.82
C VAL A 208 -4.91 -20.12 2.16
N SER A 209 -4.95 -19.27 3.20
CA SER A 209 -4.48 -19.65 4.54
C SER A 209 -5.24 -20.86 5.09
N TYR A 210 -6.58 -20.82 4.99
CA TYR A 210 -7.44 -21.91 5.42
C TYR A 210 -7.17 -23.21 4.65
N TYR A 211 -7.06 -23.12 3.32
CA TYR A 211 -6.78 -24.29 2.48
C TYR A 211 -5.42 -24.92 2.79
N THR A 212 -4.41 -24.09 3.01
CA THR A 212 -3.06 -24.55 3.36
C THR A 212 -3.05 -25.27 4.71
N GLU A 213 -3.70 -24.70 5.73
CA GLU A 213 -3.80 -25.29 7.06
C GLU A 213 -4.58 -26.62 7.05
N LYS A 214 -5.68 -26.68 6.28
CA LYS A 214 -6.45 -27.91 6.10
C LYS A 214 -5.59 -29.01 5.47
N THR A 215 -4.85 -28.70 4.41
CA THR A 215 -3.97 -29.66 3.73
C THR A 215 -2.83 -30.17 4.64
N GLU A 216 -2.29 -29.30 5.50
CA GLU A 216 -1.29 -29.72 6.49
C GLU A 216 -1.88 -30.66 7.54
N ARG A 217 -3.08 -30.34 8.04
CA ARG A 217 -3.79 -31.20 9.02
C ARG A 217 -4.14 -32.54 8.43
N ASP A 218 -4.69 -32.62 7.22
CA ASP A 218 -5.05 -33.88 6.56
C ASP A 218 -3.80 -34.74 6.32
N ALA A 219 -2.67 -34.13 5.99
CA ALA A 219 -1.40 -34.83 5.84
C ALA A 219 -0.85 -35.40 7.18
N GLN A 220 -1.04 -34.65 8.29
CA GLN A 220 -0.66 -35.10 9.62
C GLN A 220 -1.51 -36.29 10.07
N LEU A 221 -2.83 -36.20 9.89
CA LEU A 221 -3.75 -37.33 10.23
C LEU A 221 -3.44 -38.58 9.42
N ALA A 222 -3.14 -38.43 8.12
CA ALA A 222 -2.75 -39.57 7.30
C ALA A 222 -1.42 -40.20 7.75
N ALA A 223 -0.46 -39.40 8.20
CA ALA A 223 0.81 -39.88 8.72
C ALA A 223 0.65 -40.58 10.08
N GLU A 224 -0.22 -40.08 10.95
CA GLU A 224 -0.56 -40.73 12.23
C GLU A 224 -1.23 -42.10 12.00
N GLN A 225 -2.20 -42.17 11.09
CA GLN A 225 -2.88 -43.41 10.75
C GLN A 225 -1.92 -44.47 10.17
N ALA A 226 -1.02 -44.03 9.26
CA ALA A 226 0.00 -44.94 8.72
C ALA A 226 0.98 -45.42 9.77
N ALA A 227 1.35 -44.57 10.75
CA ALA A 227 2.20 -44.97 11.86
C ALA A 227 1.50 -45.95 12.83
N GLU A 228 0.19 -45.84 12.99
CA GLU A 228 -0.63 -46.71 13.81
C GLU A 228 -0.85 -48.09 13.15
N GLU A 229 -0.96 -48.12 11.81
CA GLU A 229 -1.03 -49.35 11.01
C GLU A 229 0.29 -50.15 11.03
N ASP A 230 1.42 -49.50 11.11
CA ASP A 230 2.76 -50.13 11.07
C ASP A 230 3.18 -50.67 12.44
N ILE A 231 2.35 -50.49 13.51
CA ILE A 231 2.58 -51.16 14.82
C ILE A 231 2.25 -52.64 14.70
N PRO A 232 3.23 -53.56 14.95
CA PRO A 232 2.99 -55.00 14.91
C PRO A 232 1.84 -55.39 15.82
N GLU A 233 0.97 -56.32 15.36
CA GLU A 233 -0.20 -56.81 16.09
C GLU A 233 0.11 -57.27 17.53
N ILE A 234 1.34 -57.75 17.76
CA ILE A 234 1.84 -58.20 19.05
C ILE A 234 1.87 -57.12 20.14
N LEU A 235 1.94 -55.83 19.72
CA LEU A 235 1.97 -54.67 20.63
C LEU A 235 0.60 -53.97 20.78
N ARG A 236 -0.40 -54.39 20.00
CA ARG A 236 -1.78 -53.85 20.09
C ARG A 236 -2.62 -54.53 21.17
N GLU A 237 -2.20 -55.72 21.66
CA GLU A 237 -2.92 -56.52 22.66
C GLU A 237 -2.35 -56.41 24.09
N GLN A 238 -1.44 -55.47 24.37
CA GLN A 238 -0.94 -55.16 25.72
C GLN A 238 -1.55 -53.83 26.22
#